data_b273d26d2c95cdf6be4073956c9e9652
#
_entry.id   b273d26d2c95cdf6be4073956c9e9652
#
_cell.length_a   1.000
_cell.length_b   1.000
_cell.length_c   1.000
_cell.angle_alpha   90.00
_cell.angle_beta   90.00
_cell.angle_gamma   90.00
#
_symmetry.space_group_name_H-M   'P 1'
#
loop_
_entity.id
_entity.type
_entity.pdbx_description
1 polymer ?
#
loop_
_entity_poly.entity_id
_entity_poly.type
_entity_poly.pdbx_seq_one_letter_code
_entity_poly.pdbx_strand_id
1 'polypeptide(L)'
;MVWETPYFSYAVRELPRGCQLCVRGEKLVLFTTGACPRDCFYCPLSPWRREDVVYANERPVKSVDDIIEEAVIQEAKGAGVTGGDPMARLNRTVEYIKALKEAFGEDFHVHLYTTGALATKKNLEKLYDAGLDEIRFHPDLFNPGPKLFEIEIENIKNAFDFDWDVGGEIPSVPGQFERMKWYAEFLDKLGAKFLNVNELEFSETNLRNLLDRGYRPISDESSAIKGSLELGLKLLEWGEENTSLSYHLCTAKLKDAVQLRNRLKRMAKNVARPYMEVTEDGTLRFGIAEYEDLDEL
;
A
#
# COMPACT_ATOMS: atom_id res chain seq x y z
N MET A 1 -12.37 2.82 -21.33
CA MET A 1 -11.88 1.48 -21.75
C MET A 1 -10.87 1.01 -20.72
N VAL A 2 -11.03 -0.22 -20.22
CA VAL A 2 -9.98 -0.86 -19.40
C VAL A 2 -8.74 -0.99 -20.27
N TRP A 3 -7.60 -0.55 -19.75
CA TRP A 3 -6.33 -0.61 -20.49
C TRP A 3 -5.23 -1.25 -19.63
N GLU A 4 -4.37 -2.02 -20.27
CA GLU A 4 -3.17 -2.58 -19.62
C GLU A 4 -2.09 -1.50 -19.56
N THR A 5 -1.58 -1.28 -18.36
CA THR A 5 -0.48 -0.32 -18.15
C THR A 5 0.86 -0.95 -18.59
N PRO A 6 1.90 -0.17 -18.91
CA PRO A 6 3.23 -0.71 -19.22
C PRO A 6 3.91 -1.40 -18.01
N TYR A 7 3.21 -1.50 -16.89
CA TYR A 7 3.72 -2.01 -15.60
C TYR A 7 3.03 -3.32 -15.16
N PHE A 8 2.44 -4.06 -16.10
CA PHE A 8 1.72 -5.33 -15.79
C PHE A 8 0.53 -5.14 -14.85
N SER A 9 -0.18 -4.04 -14.95
CA SER A 9 -1.42 -3.76 -14.22
C SER A 9 -2.49 -3.24 -15.17
N TYR A 10 -3.70 -3.08 -14.68
CA TYR A 10 -4.83 -2.62 -15.49
C TYR A 10 -5.47 -1.40 -14.85
N ALA A 11 -5.99 -0.50 -15.67
CA ALA A 11 -6.61 0.71 -15.18
C ALA A 11 -7.84 1.14 -16.01
N VAL A 12 -8.69 1.91 -15.36
CA VAL A 12 -9.75 2.71 -15.97
C VAL A 12 -9.51 4.15 -15.55
N ARG A 13 -9.45 5.07 -16.52
CA ARG A 13 -9.09 6.48 -16.32
C ARG A 13 -7.66 6.63 -15.78
N GLU A 14 -7.36 7.67 -15.03
CA GLU A 14 -6.02 7.96 -14.52
C GLU A 14 -5.68 7.18 -13.25
N LEU A 15 -4.41 6.84 -13.10
CA LEU A 15 -3.91 6.27 -11.85
C LEU A 15 -3.91 7.34 -10.75
N PRO A 16 -4.34 7.01 -9.51
CA PRO A 16 -4.17 7.88 -8.35
C PRO A 16 -2.70 8.29 -8.16
N ARG A 17 -2.47 9.48 -7.61
CA ARG A 17 -1.11 10.02 -7.45
C ARG A 17 -0.18 9.07 -6.71
N GLY A 18 -0.64 8.47 -5.60
CA GLY A 18 0.13 7.49 -4.86
C GLY A 18 0.53 6.26 -5.69
N CYS A 19 -0.33 5.79 -6.62
CA CYS A 19 -0.01 4.69 -7.53
C CYS A 19 1.01 5.09 -8.59
N GLN A 20 0.92 6.31 -9.13
CA GLN A 20 1.92 6.84 -10.06
C GLN A 20 3.32 6.88 -9.44
N LEU A 21 3.45 7.30 -8.18
CA LEU A 21 4.71 7.28 -7.44
C LEU A 21 5.19 5.86 -7.17
N CYS A 22 4.25 4.96 -6.85
CA CYS A 22 4.54 3.56 -6.55
C CYS A 22 5.21 2.84 -7.73
N VAL A 23 4.65 2.95 -8.93
CA VAL A 23 5.22 2.30 -10.14
C VAL A 23 6.60 2.84 -10.52
N ARG A 24 6.93 4.08 -10.15
CA ARG A 24 8.26 4.67 -10.38
C ARG A 24 9.27 4.37 -9.28
N GLY A 25 8.86 3.68 -8.21
CA GLY A 25 9.72 3.45 -7.04
C GLY A 25 9.98 4.73 -6.22
N GLU A 26 9.16 5.76 -6.39
CA GLU A 26 9.27 7.08 -5.75
C GLU A 26 8.40 7.20 -4.47
N LYS A 27 7.76 6.12 -4.06
CA LYS A 27 6.91 6.09 -2.87
C LYS A 27 7.63 5.38 -1.72
N LEU A 28 7.94 6.11 -0.65
CA LEU A 28 8.35 5.53 0.64
C LEU A 28 7.19 4.71 1.22
N VAL A 29 7.44 3.50 1.68
CA VAL A 29 6.46 2.70 2.43
C VAL A 29 6.72 2.90 3.92
N LEU A 30 5.85 3.65 4.59
CA LEU A 30 5.96 3.94 6.02
C LEU A 30 4.97 3.09 6.81
N PHE A 31 5.46 2.01 7.41
CA PHE A 31 4.72 1.13 8.29
C PHE A 31 4.76 1.68 9.72
N THR A 32 3.63 2.22 10.22
CA THR A 32 3.61 2.97 11.48
C THR A 32 3.27 2.14 12.71
N THR A 33 2.60 1.01 12.54
CA THR A 33 2.23 0.09 13.63
C THR A 33 1.64 -1.20 13.07
N GLY A 34 1.78 -2.31 13.78
CA GLY A 34 1.06 -3.55 13.48
C GLY A 34 -0.35 -3.63 14.11
N ALA A 35 -0.67 -2.71 15.04
CA ALA A 35 -1.98 -2.69 15.68
C ALA A 35 -3.09 -2.41 14.64
N CYS A 36 -4.17 -3.21 14.70
CA CYS A 36 -5.32 -3.08 13.83
C CYS A 36 -6.58 -3.51 14.57
N PRO A 37 -7.73 -2.82 14.42
CA PRO A 37 -8.99 -3.25 14.99
C PRO A 37 -9.62 -4.46 14.26
N ARG A 38 -9.00 -4.93 13.16
CA ARG A 38 -9.48 -6.02 12.30
C ARG A 38 -8.53 -7.22 12.31
N ASP A 39 -9.08 -8.39 12.03
CA ASP A 39 -8.35 -9.64 11.79
C ASP A 39 -8.85 -10.27 10.49
N CYS A 40 -8.53 -9.63 9.37
CA CYS A 40 -8.94 -10.07 8.03
C CYS A 40 -8.25 -11.39 7.68
N PHE A 41 -9.02 -12.37 7.21
CA PHE A 41 -8.50 -13.72 6.88
C PHE A 41 -7.41 -13.73 5.80
N TYR A 42 -7.35 -12.69 4.98
CA TYR A 42 -6.37 -12.50 3.91
C TYR A 42 -5.19 -11.61 4.31
N CYS A 43 -5.12 -11.14 5.56
CA CYS A 43 -4.08 -10.22 6.02
C CYS A 43 -2.68 -10.85 5.89
N PRO A 44 -1.73 -10.21 5.14
CA PRO A 44 -0.41 -10.76 4.92
C PRO A 44 0.59 -10.44 6.04
N LEU A 45 0.21 -9.66 7.07
CA LEU A 45 1.12 -9.23 8.11
C LEU A 45 1.65 -10.41 8.93
N SER A 46 2.96 -10.53 8.98
CA SER A 46 3.65 -11.52 9.80
C SER A 46 3.42 -11.30 11.31
N PRO A 47 3.51 -12.33 12.15
CA PRO A 47 3.26 -12.22 13.59
C PRO A 47 4.05 -11.09 14.25
N TRP A 48 5.37 -10.96 13.95
CA TRP A 48 6.19 -9.88 14.50
C TRP A 48 5.85 -8.49 13.99
N ARG A 49 5.29 -8.37 12.77
CA ARG A 49 4.77 -7.09 12.26
C ARG A 49 3.39 -6.74 12.79
N ARG A 50 2.70 -7.66 13.47
CA ARG A 50 1.46 -7.36 14.21
C ARG A 50 1.72 -6.68 15.56
N GLU A 51 2.98 -6.59 15.97
CA GLU A 51 3.40 -5.81 17.13
C GLU A 51 3.42 -4.31 16.85
N ASP A 52 3.64 -3.49 17.87
CA ASP A 52 3.73 -2.04 17.73
C ASP A 52 5.14 -1.61 17.24
N VAL A 53 5.48 -2.01 16.04
CA VAL A 53 6.77 -1.75 15.37
C VAL A 53 6.62 -0.74 14.24
N VAL A 54 7.70 -0.04 13.90
CA VAL A 54 7.75 0.95 12.83
C VAL A 54 8.85 0.59 11.82
N TYR A 55 8.53 0.72 10.54
CA TYR A 55 9.48 0.52 9.44
C TYR A 55 9.31 1.61 8.37
N ALA A 56 10.43 2.09 7.86
CA ALA A 56 10.50 2.85 6.62
C ALA A 56 11.07 1.92 5.54
N ASN A 57 10.28 1.54 4.55
CA ASN A 57 10.55 0.39 3.68
C ASN A 57 10.85 -0.89 4.51
N GLU A 58 12.06 -1.42 4.43
CA GLU A 58 12.53 -2.57 5.21
C GLU A 58 13.36 -2.17 6.45
N ARG A 59 13.70 -0.88 6.59
CA ARG A 59 14.53 -0.35 7.69
C ARG A 59 13.69 -0.18 8.96
N PRO A 60 14.07 -0.79 10.10
CA PRO A 60 13.45 -0.48 11.40
C PRO A 60 13.68 0.98 11.78
N VAL A 61 12.62 1.66 12.20
CA VAL A 61 12.62 3.07 12.58
C VAL A 61 12.75 3.20 14.10
N LYS A 62 13.74 3.97 14.55
CA LYS A 62 13.96 4.32 15.97
C LYS A 62 13.68 5.80 16.24
N SER A 63 13.81 6.64 15.22
CA SER A 63 13.57 8.09 15.28
C SER A 63 12.95 8.59 13.97
N VAL A 64 12.45 9.81 13.96
CA VAL A 64 11.98 10.50 12.74
C VAL A 64 13.10 10.63 11.71
N ASP A 65 14.34 10.83 12.16
CA ASP A 65 15.50 10.97 11.27
C ASP A 65 15.72 9.72 10.40
N ASP A 66 15.45 8.52 10.92
CA ASP A 66 15.52 7.27 10.15
C ASP A 66 14.54 7.27 8.97
N ILE A 67 13.34 7.88 9.15
CA ILE A 67 12.32 8.00 8.10
C ILE A 67 12.78 8.98 7.02
N ILE A 68 13.31 10.13 7.44
CA ILE A 68 13.79 11.18 6.54
C ILE A 68 15.00 10.66 5.74
N GLU A 69 15.95 10.02 6.42
CA GLU A 69 17.14 9.48 5.78
C GLU A 69 16.78 8.39 4.74
N GLU A 70 15.85 7.50 5.06
CA GLU A 70 15.36 6.48 4.15
C GLU A 70 14.66 7.10 2.91
N ALA A 71 13.86 8.14 3.12
CA ALA A 71 13.22 8.89 2.04
C ALA A 71 14.25 9.58 1.13
N VAL A 72 15.32 10.15 1.70
CA VAL A 72 16.44 10.77 0.97
C VAL A 72 17.19 9.71 0.15
N ILE A 73 17.55 8.58 0.75
CA ILE A 73 18.25 7.48 0.06
C ILE A 73 17.42 6.97 -1.13
N GLN A 74 16.13 6.89 -0.98
CA GLN A 74 15.21 6.46 -2.04
C GLN A 74 14.96 7.56 -3.09
N GLU A 75 15.28 8.83 -2.82
CA GLU A 75 14.81 10.00 -3.58
C GLU A 75 13.28 9.99 -3.69
N ALA A 76 12.61 9.72 -2.57
CA ALA A 76 11.15 9.62 -2.53
C ALA A 76 10.49 10.96 -2.89
N LYS A 77 9.36 10.88 -3.58
CA LYS A 77 8.49 12.04 -3.91
C LYS A 77 7.15 11.96 -3.18
N GLY A 78 7.01 10.97 -2.32
CA GLY A 78 5.84 10.78 -1.49
C GLY A 78 5.95 9.54 -0.62
N ALA A 79 5.00 9.38 0.28
CA ALA A 79 4.92 8.26 1.20
C ALA A 79 3.53 7.62 1.20
N GLY A 80 3.49 6.29 1.35
CA GLY A 80 2.28 5.55 1.69
C GLY A 80 2.36 5.12 3.14
N VAL A 81 1.53 5.72 3.98
CA VAL A 81 1.45 5.44 5.41
C VAL A 81 0.54 4.24 5.62
N THR A 82 1.12 3.15 6.09
CA THR A 82 0.47 1.84 6.20
C THR A 82 0.80 1.16 7.53
N GLY A 83 0.35 -0.08 7.69
CA GLY A 83 0.57 -0.88 8.89
C GLY A 83 -0.50 -1.94 9.06
N GLY A 84 -0.87 -2.19 10.31
CA GLY A 84 -2.17 -2.75 10.64
C GLY A 84 -3.25 -1.72 10.30
N ASP A 85 -3.43 -0.74 11.19
CA ASP A 85 -4.16 0.50 10.89
C ASP A 85 -3.39 1.68 11.49
N PRO A 86 -2.82 2.59 10.70
CA PRO A 86 -2.06 3.74 11.17
C PRO A 86 -2.81 4.62 12.19
N MET A 87 -4.13 4.65 12.09
CA MET A 87 -4.97 5.41 13.03
C MET A 87 -5.01 4.79 14.43
N ALA A 88 -4.59 3.52 14.61
CA ALA A 88 -4.42 2.93 15.93
C ALA A 88 -3.27 3.58 16.72
N ARG A 89 -2.38 4.30 16.05
CA ARG A 89 -1.31 5.12 16.63
C ARG A 89 -1.34 6.53 16.06
N LEU A 90 -2.51 7.15 16.09
CA LEU A 90 -2.80 8.42 15.42
C LEU A 90 -1.77 9.52 15.71
N ASN A 91 -1.37 9.73 16.97
CA ASN A 91 -0.43 10.80 17.29
C ASN A 91 0.94 10.59 16.65
N ARG A 92 1.45 9.35 16.64
CA ARG A 92 2.67 8.96 15.92
C ARG A 92 2.52 9.17 14.42
N THR A 93 1.42 8.75 13.85
CA THR A 93 1.13 8.91 12.42
C THR A 93 1.10 10.37 12.01
N VAL A 94 0.44 11.23 12.79
CA VAL A 94 0.41 12.70 12.61
C VAL A 94 1.81 13.30 12.69
N GLU A 95 2.61 12.90 13.68
CA GLU A 95 4.01 13.34 13.82
C GLU A 95 4.84 13.01 12.57
N TYR A 96 4.74 11.80 12.07
CA TYR A 96 5.50 11.37 10.89
C TYR A 96 5.06 12.08 9.60
N ILE A 97 3.75 12.30 9.41
CA ILE A 97 3.25 13.06 8.26
C ILE A 97 3.79 14.49 8.30
N LYS A 98 3.71 15.18 9.45
CA LYS A 98 4.26 16.53 9.62
C LYS A 98 5.76 16.57 9.33
N ALA A 99 6.53 15.65 9.89
CA ALA A 99 7.97 15.60 9.65
C ALA A 99 8.34 15.42 8.17
N LEU A 100 7.58 14.58 7.44
CA LEU A 100 7.77 14.41 5.99
C LEU A 100 7.44 15.69 5.22
N LYS A 101 6.34 16.39 5.56
CA LYS A 101 5.97 17.66 4.96
C LYS A 101 6.98 18.77 5.29
N GLU A 102 7.45 18.86 6.52
CA GLU A 102 8.49 19.81 6.95
C GLU A 102 9.82 19.58 6.22
N ALA A 103 10.23 18.31 6.02
CA ALA A 103 11.50 17.98 5.38
C ALA A 103 11.48 18.15 3.86
N PHE A 104 10.37 17.84 3.19
CA PHE A 104 10.30 17.73 1.73
C PHE A 104 9.35 18.74 1.07
N GLY A 105 8.59 19.51 1.84
CA GLY A 105 7.63 20.49 1.36
C GLY A 105 6.25 19.91 1.01
N GLU A 106 5.32 20.80 0.67
CA GLU A 106 3.90 20.47 0.43
C GLU A 106 3.71 19.54 -0.78
N ASP A 107 4.59 19.60 -1.78
CA ASP A 107 4.52 18.74 -2.97
C ASP A 107 4.87 17.27 -2.70
N PHE A 108 5.42 16.94 -1.52
CA PHE A 108 5.67 15.57 -1.10
C PHE A 108 4.36 14.88 -0.76
N HIS A 109 3.87 14.06 -1.69
CA HIS A 109 2.54 13.46 -1.59
C HIS A 109 2.46 12.36 -0.53
N VAL A 110 1.62 12.54 0.48
CA VAL A 110 1.39 11.55 1.54
C VAL A 110 -0.02 10.98 1.44
N HIS A 111 -0.12 9.64 1.33
CA HIS A 111 -1.40 8.97 1.44
C HIS A 111 -1.41 7.94 2.57
N LEU A 112 -2.60 7.65 3.10
CA LEU A 112 -2.79 6.79 4.26
C LEU A 112 -3.82 5.72 3.98
N TYR A 113 -3.55 4.49 4.45
CA TYR A 113 -4.48 3.37 4.43
C TYR A 113 -5.11 3.19 5.81
N THR A 114 -6.43 3.01 5.87
CA THR A 114 -7.16 2.74 7.11
C THR A 114 -8.37 1.85 6.88
N THR A 115 -8.75 1.10 7.89
CA THR A 115 -10.02 0.34 7.88
C THR A 115 -11.24 1.26 7.91
N GLY A 116 -11.09 2.48 8.41
CA GLY A 116 -12.19 3.40 8.69
C GLY A 116 -12.75 3.29 10.13
N ALA A 117 -12.41 2.23 10.87
CA ALA A 117 -12.95 2.03 12.22
C ALA A 117 -12.66 3.20 13.18
N LEU A 118 -11.51 3.85 13.00
CA LEU A 118 -11.04 4.97 13.81
C LEU A 118 -11.15 6.33 13.11
N ALA A 119 -11.74 6.39 11.92
CA ALA A 119 -11.84 7.58 11.08
C ALA A 119 -12.98 8.52 11.53
N THR A 120 -13.02 8.83 12.82
CA THR A 120 -13.93 9.87 13.34
C THR A 120 -13.53 11.23 12.78
N LYS A 121 -14.47 12.16 12.63
CA LYS A 121 -14.21 13.51 12.13
C LYS A 121 -13.04 14.19 12.84
N LYS A 122 -12.96 14.11 14.16
CA LYS A 122 -11.87 14.64 14.98
C LYS A 122 -10.50 14.03 14.65
N ASN A 123 -10.46 12.73 14.33
CA ASN A 123 -9.21 12.05 13.99
C ASN A 123 -8.77 12.38 12.57
N LEU A 124 -9.72 12.50 11.66
CA LEU A 124 -9.46 12.93 10.28
C LEU A 124 -8.96 14.37 10.20
N GLU A 125 -9.55 15.28 11.00
CA GLU A 125 -9.08 16.67 11.12
C GLU A 125 -7.59 16.74 11.49
N LYS A 126 -7.12 15.93 12.43
CA LYS A 126 -5.70 15.87 12.81
C LYS A 126 -4.78 15.42 11.67
N LEU A 127 -5.24 14.47 10.84
CA LEU A 127 -4.50 14.01 9.66
C LEU A 127 -4.48 15.07 8.56
N TYR A 128 -5.61 15.77 8.37
CA TYR A 128 -5.71 16.87 7.43
C TYR A 128 -4.78 18.03 7.83
N ASP A 129 -4.80 18.46 9.09
CA ASP A 129 -3.92 19.48 9.66
C ASP A 129 -2.43 19.08 9.64
N ALA A 130 -2.14 17.79 9.50
CA ALA A 130 -0.78 17.28 9.34
C ALA A 130 -0.29 17.33 7.88
N GLY A 131 -1.17 17.63 6.92
CA GLY A 131 -0.84 17.72 5.51
C GLY A 131 -1.05 16.39 4.76
N LEU A 132 -1.98 15.52 5.20
CA LEU A 132 -2.35 14.32 4.43
C LEU A 132 -3.03 14.72 3.11
N ASP A 133 -2.57 14.16 1.96
CA ASP A 133 -3.10 14.50 0.64
C ASP A 133 -4.15 13.51 0.14
N GLU A 134 -4.09 12.25 0.56
CA GLU A 134 -4.95 11.19 0.05
C GLU A 134 -5.25 10.16 1.16
N ILE A 135 -6.52 9.75 1.28
CA ILE A 135 -6.93 8.68 2.22
C ILE A 135 -7.57 7.51 1.48
N ARG A 136 -7.15 6.29 1.84
CA ARG A 136 -7.60 5.03 1.24
C ARG A 136 -8.28 4.15 2.26
N PHE A 137 -9.55 3.91 2.06
CA PHE A 137 -10.33 3.07 2.94
C PHE A 137 -10.32 1.60 2.54
N HIS A 138 -10.06 0.74 3.52
CA HIS A 138 -10.02 -0.72 3.40
C HIS A 138 -10.93 -1.36 4.46
N PRO A 139 -12.25 -1.18 4.40
CA PRO A 139 -13.17 -1.84 5.33
C PRO A 139 -13.16 -3.36 5.11
N ASP A 140 -13.47 -4.14 6.14
CA ASP A 140 -13.58 -5.60 5.97
C ASP A 140 -14.91 -5.97 5.30
N LEU A 141 -14.88 -6.00 3.97
CA LEU A 141 -16.03 -6.33 3.15
C LEU A 141 -16.38 -7.82 3.18
N PHE A 142 -15.42 -8.70 3.48
CA PHE A 142 -15.52 -10.13 3.16
C PHE A 142 -15.80 -11.02 4.37
N ASN A 143 -15.58 -10.50 5.57
CA ASN A 143 -15.93 -11.15 6.82
C ASN A 143 -16.36 -10.10 7.87
N PRO A 144 -17.37 -9.26 7.56
CA PRO A 144 -17.69 -8.12 8.40
C PRO A 144 -18.33 -8.56 9.72
N GLY A 145 -17.71 -8.18 10.83
CA GLY A 145 -18.42 -8.14 12.12
C GLY A 145 -19.42 -6.98 12.06
N PRO A 146 -20.75 -7.22 12.21
CA PRO A 146 -21.75 -6.25 11.79
C PRO A 146 -21.59 -4.86 12.41
N LYS A 147 -21.35 -4.77 13.71
CA LYS A 147 -21.20 -3.46 14.40
C LYS A 147 -19.99 -2.66 13.95
N LEU A 148 -18.84 -3.32 13.76
CA LEU A 148 -17.62 -2.62 13.38
C LEU A 148 -17.67 -2.18 11.92
N PHE A 149 -18.26 -3.00 11.05
CA PHE A 149 -18.48 -2.66 9.65
C PHE A 149 -19.40 -1.44 9.49
N GLU A 150 -20.49 -1.36 10.25
CA GLU A 150 -21.37 -0.19 10.27
C GLU A 150 -20.62 1.08 10.68
N ILE A 151 -19.76 1.00 11.69
CA ILE A 151 -18.90 2.12 12.11
C ILE A 151 -17.92 2.54 11.00
N GLU A 152 -17.29 1.58 10.33
CA GLU A 152 -16.38 1.86 9.22
C GLU A 152 -17.08 2.60 8.09
N ILE A 153 -18.24 2.08 7.66
CA ILE A 153 -19.03 2.67 6.57
C ILE A 153 -19.54 4.07 6.94
N GLU A 154 -19.94 4.29 8.18
CA GLU A 154 -20.36 5.63 8.63
C GLU A 154 -19.17 6.59 8.69
N ASN A 155 -18.03 6.15 9.23
CA ASN A 155 -16.84 6.97 9.35
C ASN A 155 -16.23 7.36 7.99
N ILE A 156 -16.32 6.49 6.96
CA ILE A 156 -15.85 6.81 5.61
C ILE A 156 -16.49 8.10 5.09
N LYS A 157 -17.77 8.35 5.41
CA LYS A 157 -18.48 9.56 4.99
C LYS A 157 -17.85 10.84 5.54
N ASN A 158 -17.26 10.79 6.75
CA ASN A 158 -16.60 11.95 7.35
C ASN A 158 -15.39 12.45 6.56
N ALA A 159 -14.77 11.58 5.75
CA ALA A 159 -13.59 11.98 4.97
C ALA A 159 -13.90 12.96 3.85
N PHE A 160 -15.15 13.03 3.42
CA PHE A 160 -15.61 13.93 2.35
C PHE A 160 -15.85 15.37 2.83
N ASP A 161 -15.69 15.63 4.14
CA ASP A 161 -15.74 16.99 4.69
C ASP A 161 -14.40 17.75 4.50
N PHE A 162 -13.36 17.12 3.96
CA PHE A 162 -11.99 17.66 3.81
C PHE A 162 -11.58 17.70 2.33
N ASP A 163 -10.72 18.67 1.99
CA ASP A 163 -10.20 18.86 0.62
C ASP A 163 -8.93 18.01 0.39
N TRP A 164 -9.09 16.71 0.37
CA TRP A 164 -8.10 15.71 -0.01
C TRP A 164 -8.67 14.66 -0.95
N ASP A 165 -7.82 13.78 -1.47
CA ASP A 165 -8.28 12.69 -2.33
C ASP A 165 -8.81 11.54 -1.47
N VAL A 166 -10.07 11.15 -1.69
CA VAL A 166 -10.69 10.00 -1.03
C VAL A 166 -10.86 8.86 -2.02
N GLY A 167 -10.42 7.66 -1.61
CA GLY A 167 -10.62 6.45 -2.40
C GLY A 167 -10.71 5.18 -1.55
N GLY A 168 -10.89 4.07 -2.24
CA GLY A 168 -10.86 2.74 -1.63
C GLY A 168 -9.65 1.94 -2.09
N GLU A 169 -9.26 0.96 -1.28
CA GLU A 169 -8.29 -0.05 -1.66
C GLU A 169 -8.68 -1.40 -1.07
N ILE A 170 -9.02 -2.37 -1.91
CA ILE A 170 -9.52 -3.68 -1.49
C ILE A 170 -8.83 -4.82 -2.26
N PRO A 171 -8.71 -6.03 -1.69
CA PRO A 171 -8.28 -7.19 -2.46
C PRO A 171 -9.39 -7.68 -3.40
N SER A 172 -8.99 -8.24 -4.53
CA SER A 172 -9.88 -8.99 -5.42
C SER A 172 -10.07 -10.41 -4.89
N VAL A 173 -11.14 -10.62 -4.13
CA VAL A 173 -11.41 -11.91 -3.47
C VAL A 173 -12.34 -12.75 -4.33
N PRO A 174 -11.90 -13.89 -4.92
CA PRO A 174 -12.73 -14.72 -5.78
C PRO A 174 -14.04 -15.12 -5.11
N GLY A 175 -15.15 -15.03 -5.88
CA GLY A 175 -16.50 -15.27 -5.37
C GLY A 175 -17.18 -14.10 -4.68
N GLN A 176 -16.52 -12.94 -4.52
CA GLN A 176 -17.04 -11.80 -3.77
C GLN A 176 -17.43 -10.59 -4.66
N PHE A 177 -17.74 -10.82 -5.93
CA PHE A 177 -18.02 -9.76 -6.90
C PHE A 177 -19.08 -8.76 -6.43
N GLU A 178 -20.22 -9.25 -5.91
CA GLU A 178 -21.33 -8.37 -5.51
C GLU A 178 -20.96 -7.46 -4.31
N ARG A 179 -20.09 -7.91 -3.41
CA ARG A 179 -19.59 -7.08 -2.31
C ARG A 179 -18.62 -6.01 -2.78
N MET A 180 -17.72 -6.37 -3.70
CA MET A 180 -16.79 -5.43 -4.32
C MET A 180 -17.54 -4.38 -5.15
N LYS A 181 -18.53 -4.81 -5.92
CA LYS A 181 -19.44 -3.95 -6.69
C LYS A 181 -20.18 -2.98 -5.77
N TRP A 182 -20.82 -3.49 -4.71
CA TRP A 182 -21.52 -2.66 -3.74
C TRP A 182 -20.60 -1.58 -3.16
N TYR A 183 -19.36 -1.92 -2.85
CA TYR A 183 -18.39 -0.96 -2.30
C TYR A 183 -18.00 0.11 -3.33
N ALA A 184 -17.82 -0.27 -4.57
CA ALA A 184 -17.60 0.68 -5.67
C ALA A 184 -18.78 1.66 -5.83
N GLU A 185 -20.02 1.16 -5.85
CA GLU A 185 -21.23 1.98 -5.90
C GLU A 185 -21.36 2.91 -4.67
N PHE A 186 -20.99 2.41 -3.49
CA PHE A 186 -21.00 3.21 -2.26
C PHE A 186 -20.00 4.37 -2.34
N LEU A 187 -18.75 4.11 -2.76
CA LEU A 187 -17.73 5.13 -2.92
C LEU A 187 -18.09 6.15 -4.02
N ASP A 188 -18.61 5.69 -5.15
CA ASP A 188 -19.04 6.56 -6.25
C ASP A 188 -20.15 7.53 -5.83
N LYS A 189 -21.17 7.03 -5.08
CA LYS A 189 -22.24 7.85 -4.52
C LYS A 189 -21.76 8.93 -3.56
N LEU A 190 -20.64 8.71 -2.88
CA LEU A 190 -20.03 9.70 -1.99
C LEU A 190 -19.11 10.67 -2.73
N GLY A 191 -18.83 10.45 -4.01
CA GLY A 191 -17.93 11.30 -4.80
C GLY A 191 -16.44 10.97 -4.62
N ALA A 192 -16.11 9.73 -4.23
CA ALA A 192 -14.72 9.28 -4.19
C ALA A 192 -14.04 9.36 -5.56
N LYS A 193 -12.72 9.51 -5.57
CA LYS A 193 -11.95 9.66 -6.82
C LYS A 193 -11.59 8.32 -7.44
N PHE A 194 -11.35 7.29 -6.62
CA PHE A 194 -10.83 6.02 -7.13
C PHE A 194 -11.16 4.81 -6.25
N LEU A 195 -11.03 3.63 -6.86
CA LEU A 195 -10.98 2.35 -6.18
C LEU A 195 -9.78 1.54 -6.71
N ASN A 196 -8.79 1.31 -5.86
CA ASN A 196 -7.71 0.38 -6.13
C ASN A 196 -8.13 -1.04 -5.76
N VAL A 197 -7.83 -1.97 -6.64
CA VAL A 197 -8.10 -3.40 -6.48
C VAL A 197 -6.77 -4.12 -6.48
N ASN A 198 -6.45 -4.85 -5.43
CA ASN A 198 -5.21 -5.62 -5.34
C ASN A 198 -5.47 -7.08 -5.71
N GLU A 199 -4.70 -7.62 -6.64
CA GLU A 199 -4.67 -9.07 -6.84
C GLU A 199 -4.33 -9.74 -5.50
N LEU A 200 -5.16 -10.70 -5.09
CA LEU A 200 -5.01 -11.40 -3.82
C LEU A 200 -3.88 -12.41 -3.92
N GLU A 201 -3.03 -12.43 -2.89
CA GLU A 201 -1.82 -13.24 -2.86
C GLU A 201 -1.72 -14.06 -1.58
N PHE A 202 -1.12 -15.23 -1.70
CA PHE A 202 -0.65 -15.99 -0.54
C PHE A 202 0.56 -15.32 0.10
N SER A 203 0.63 -15.40 1.41
CA SER A 203 1.79 -15.09 2.23
C SER A 203 1.96 -16.20 3.28
N GLU A 204 3.10 -16.26 3.94
CA GLU A 204 3.33 -17.21 5.04
C GLU A 204 2.23 -17.11 6.12
N THR A 205 1.70 -15.92 6.35
CA THR A 205 0.73 -15.65 7.42
C THR A 205 -0.70 -16.06 7.03
N ASN A 206 -1.12 -15.77 5.81
CA ASN A 206 -2.51 -16.00 5.38
C ASN A 206 -2.72 -17.35 4.67
N LEU A 207 -1.65 -18.08 4.33
CA LEU A 207 -1.66 -19.31 3.54
C LEU A 207 -2.71 -20.30 4.03
N ARG A 208 -2.67 -20.66 5.31
CA ARG A 208 -3.58 -21.64 5.89
C ARG A 208 -5.03 -21.16 5.83
N ASN A 209 -5.27 -19.90 6.22
CA ASN A 209 -6.63 -19.32 6.21
C ASN A 209 -7.24 -19.30 4.80
N LEU A 210 -6.44 -19.03 3.78
CA LEU A 210 -6.89 -19.01 2.39
C LEU A 210 -7.11 -20.41 1.84
N LEU A 211 -6.19 -21.37 2.11
CA LEU A 211 -6.34 -22.77 1.70
C LEU A 211 -7.56 -23.43 2.33
N ASP A 212 -7.83 -23.19 3.62
CA ASP A 212 -8.99 -23.72 4.35
C ASP A 212 -10.32 -23.19 3.77
N ARG A 213 -10.31 -22.00 3.16
CA ARG A 213 -11.44 -21.41 2.43
C ARG A 213 -11.54 -21.84 0.96
N GLY A 214 -10.69 -22.76 0.52
CA GLY A 214 -10.71 -23.31 -0.82
C GLY A 214 -9.98 -22.51 -1.88
N TYR A 215 -9.30 -21.43 -1.54
CA TYR A 215 -8.46 -20.70 -2.48
C TYR A 215 -7.22 -21.51 -2.86
N ARG A 216 -6.74 -21.34 -4.09
CA ARG A 216 -5.58 -22.07 -4.63
C ARG A 216 -4.68 -21.10 -5.39
N PRO A 217 -3.35 -21.34 -5.43
CA PRO A 217 -2.45 -20.53 -6.26
C PRO A 217 -2.70 -20.82 -7.75
N ILE A 218 -2.26 -19.89 -8.59
CA ILE A 218 -2.31 -20.06 -10.05
C ILE A 218 -1.37 -21.20 -10.48
N SER A 219 -0.18 -21.27 -9.86
CA SER A 219 0.82 -22.33 -10.05
C SER A 219 1.63 -22.52 -8.77
N ASP A 220 2.45 -23.55 -8.70
CA ASP A 220 3.31 -23.82 -7.53
C ASP A 220 4.38 -22.73 -7.30
N GLU A 221 4.68 -21.93 -8.30
CA GLU A 221 5.68 -20.85 -8.26
C GLU A 221 5.06 -19.46 -8.03
N SER A 222 3.73 -19.35 -7.99
CA SER A 222 3.02 -18.07 -7.90
C SER A 222 2.37 -17.86 -6.54
N SER A 223 2.56 -16.68 -5.96
CA SER A 223 1.79 -16.22 -4.80
C SER A 223 0.36 -15.81 -5.15
N ALA A 224 0.07 -15.52 -6.42
CA ALA A 224 -1.22 -15.03 -6.88
C ALA A 224 -2.32 -16.10 -6.77
N ILE A 225 -3.51 -15.70 -6.35
CA ILE A 225 -4.66 -16.59 -6.16
C ILE A 225 -5.45 -16.71 -7.45
N LYS A 226 -5.73 -17.96 -7.84
CA LYS A 226 -6.52 -18.31 -9.02
C LYS A 226 -7.91 -17.64 -8.97
N GLY A 227 -8.25 -16.93 -10.04
CA GLY A 227 -9.53 -16.22 -10.19
C GLY A 227 -9.52 -14.80 -9.61
N SER A 228 -8.43 -14.36 -8.95
CA SER A 228 -8.32 -13.01 -8.40
C SER A 228 -8.13 -11.96 -9.49
N LEU A 229 -7.24 -12.19 -10.42
CA LEU A 229 -6.99 -11.29 -11.56
C LEU A 229 -8.26 -11.13 -12.42
N GLU A 230 -8.88 -12.24 -12.78
CA GLU A 230 -10.08 -12.26 -13.62
C GLU A 230 -11.24 -11.52 -12.94
N LEU A 231 -11.40 -11.69 -11.64
CA LEU A 231 -12.42 -10.98 -10.87
C LEU A 231 -12.15 -9.48 -10.82
N GLY A 232 -10.89 -9.11 -10.61
CA GLY A 232 -10.46 -7.70 -10.63
C GLY A 232 -10.77 -7.04 -11.98
N LEU A 233 -10.41 -7.70 -13.10
CA LEU A 233 -10.72 -7.22 -14.45
C LEU A 233 -12.22 -7.06 -14.66
N LYS A 234 -13.02 -8.04 -14.26
CA LYS A 234 -14.49 -7.97 -14.33
C LYS A 234 -15.04 -6.76 -13.55
N LEU A 235 -14.46 -6.45 -12.38
CA LEU A 235 -14.88 -5.26 -11.62
C LEU A 235 -14.51 -3.97 -12.34
N LEU A 236 -13.34 -3.90 -12.95
CA LEU A 236 -12.90 -2.73 -13.71
C LEU A 236 -13.81 -2.48 -14.93
N GLU A 237 -14.13 -3.54 -15.69
CA GLU A 237 -15.04 -3.48 -16.85
C GLU A 237 -16.43 -2.99 -16.42
N TRP A 238 -16.97 -3.58 -15.37
CA TRP A 238 -18.25 -3.14 -14.82
C TRP A 238 -18.19 -1.68 -14.31
N GLY A 239 -17.12 -1.33 -13.59
CA GLY A 239 -16.94 -0.01 -12.98
C GLY A 239 -16.81 1.11 -14.00
N GLU A 240 -16.18 0.84 -15.16
CA GLU A 240 -16.07 1.79 -16.27
C GLU A 240 -17.42 2.25 -16.78
N GLU A 241 -18.35 1.33 -16.88
CA GLU A 241 -19.70 1.58 -17.44
C GLU A 241 -20.67 2.16 -16.41
N ASN A 242 -20.45 1.88 -15.11
CA ASN A 242 -21.46 2.11 -14.09
C ASN A 242 -21.07 3.15 -13.02
N THR A 243 -19.82 3.62 -13.00
CA THR A 243 -19.31 4.57 -11.99
C THR A 243 -18.43 5.64 -12.62
N SER A 244 -18.20 6.74 -11.88
CA SER A 244 -17.24 7.79 -12.25
C SER A 244 -15.82 7.55 -11.71
N LEU A 245 -15.62 6.51 -10.88
CA LEU A 245 -14.35 6.22 -10.23
C LEU A 245 -13.22 5.91 -11.22
N SER A 246 -12.02 6.35 -10.91
CA SER A 246 -10.81 5.76 -11.49
C SER A 246 -10.53 4.40 -10.85
N TYR A 247 -10.10 3.42 -11.64
CA TYR A 247 -9.74 2.09 -11.11
C TYR A 247 -8.30 1.76 -11.42
N HIS A 248 -7.66 1.06 -10.51
CA HIS A 248 -6.36 0.45 -10.73
C HIS A 248 -6.35 -0.97 -10.17
N LEU A 249 -6.15 -1.97 -11.02
CA LEU A 249 -5.91 -3.35 -10.61
C LEU A 249 -4.40 -3.58 -10.49
N CYS A 250 -3.93 -3.57 -9.24
CA CYS A 250 -2.53 -3.77 -8.87
C CYS A 250 -2.25 -5.27 -8.79
N THR A 251 -1.50 -5.80 -9.77
CA THR A 251 -1.18 -7.23 -9.85
C THR A 251 0.00 -7.63 -8.97
N ALA A 252 0.12 -8.90 -8.63
CA ALA A 252 1.30 -9.48 -7.98
C ALA A 252 2.58 -9.16 -8.77
N LYS A 253 2.53 -9.34 -10.09
CA LYS A 253 3.66 -9.06 -10.98
C LYS A 253 4.09 -7.59 -10.97
N LEU A 254 3.14 -6.63 -10.90
CA LEU A 254 3.47 -5.22 -10.72
C LEU A 254 4.25 -4.98 -9.44
N LYS A 255 3.81 -5.57 -8.31
CA LYS A 255 4.42 -5.35 -7.01
C LYS A 255 5.88 -5.81 -6.99
N ASP A 256 6.14 -7.02 -7.47
CA ASP A 256 7.48 -7.63 -7.43
C ASP A 256 8.39 -7.12 -8.55
N ALA A 257 7.95 -7.25 -9.79
CA ALA A 257 8.81 -7.00 -10.96
C ALA A 257 8.99 -5.51 -11.29
N VAL A 258 8.15 -4.61 -10.75
CA VAL A 258 8.21 -3.18 -11.06
C VAL A 258 8.40 -2.34 -9.81
N GLN A 259 7.47 -2.36 -8.87
CA GLN A 259 7.47 -1.44 -7.72
C GLN A 259 8.69 -1.67 -6.84
N LEU A 260 8.90 -2.90 -6.37
CA LEU A 260 10.05 -3.25 -5.53
C LEU A 260 11.37 -3.03 -6.29
N ARG A 261 11.48 -3.54 -7.51
CA ARG A 261 12.69 -3.39 -8.33
C ARG A 261 13.06 -1.92 -8.57
N ASN A 262 12.09 -1.08 -8.95
CA ASN A 262 12.34 0.34 -9.21
C ASN A 262 12.79 1.06 -7.94
N ARG A 263 12.20 0.75 -6.78
CA ARG A 263 12.62 1.28 -5.48
C ARG A 263 14.05 0.85 -5.16
N LEU A 264 14.36 -0.45 -5.23
CA LEU A 264 15.71 -0.97 -4.97
C LEU A 264 16.77 -0.35 -5.89
N LYS A 265 16.46 -0.19 -7.18
CA LYS A 265 17.38 0.47 -8.12
C LYS A 265 17.67 1.93 -7.75
N ARG A 266 16.67 2.67 -7.30
CA ARG A 266 16.88 4.05 -6.84
C ARG A 266 17.78 4.08 -5.62
N MET A 267 17.47 3.28 -4.60
CA MET A 267 18.26 3.19 -3.39
C MET A 267 19.70 2.71 -3.66
N ALA A 268 19.86 1.67 -4.46
CA ALA A 268 21.16 1.12 -4.80
C ALA A 268 22.09 2.15 -5.44
N LYS A 269 21.57 2.99 -6.35
CA LYS A 269 22.35 4.07 -6.98
C LYS A 269 22.90 5.08 -5.96
N ASN A 270 22.14 5.35 -4.90
CA ASN A 270 22.50 6.37 -3.91
C ASN A 270 23.42 5.82 -2.80
N VAL A 271 23.47 4.49 -2.60
CA VAL A 271 24.35 3.86 -1.59
C VAL A 271 25.54 3.14 -2.18
N ALA A 272 25.57 2.89 -3.51
CA ALA A 272 26.67 2.18 -4.16
C ALA A 272 28.01 2.91 -4.00
N ARG A 273 29.05 2.13 -3.69
CA ARG A 273 30.44 2.60 -3.67
C ARG A 273 31.05 2.42 -5.07
N PRO A 274 32.15 3.12 -5.42
CA PRO A 274 32.78 3.05 -6.75
C PRO A 274 33.17 1.64 -7.19
N TYR A 275 33.41 0.72 -6.26
CA TYR A 275 33.76 -0.67 -6.51
C TYR A 275 32.55 -1.62 -6.58
N MET A 276 31.34 -1.11 -6.44
CA MET A 276 30.09 -1.88 -6.49
C MET A 276 29.42 -1.70 -7.85
N GLU A 277 28.84 -2.78 -8.36
CA GLU A 277 27.97 -2.79 -9.52
C GLU A 277 26.51 -2.80 -9.09
N VAL A 278 25.70 -1.88 -9.61
CA VAL A 278 24.23 -1.91 -9.45
C VAL A 278 23.65 -2.81 -10.54
N THR A 279 23.04 -3.91 -10.15
CA THR A 279 22.45 -4.88 -11.07
C THR A 279 21.08 -4.43 -11.60
N GLU A 280 20.54 -5.14 -12.60
CA GLU A 280 19.24 -4.81 -13.20
C GLU A 280 18.04 -4.99 -12.26
N ASP A 281 18.16 -5.83 -11.24
CA ASP A 281 17.13 -6.04 -10.21
C ASP A 281 17.25 -5.08 -9.01
N GLY A 282 18.30 -4.23 -9.00
CA GLY A 282 18.53 -3.23 -7.96
C GLY A 282 19.35 -3.76 -6.78
N THR A 283 20.02 -4.91 -6.92
CA THR A 283 20.99 -5.40 -5.92
C THR A 283 22.39 -4.82 -6.17
N LEU A 284 23.26 -4.93 -5.18
CA LEU A 284 24.66 -4.51 -5.28
C LEU A 284 25.56 -5.73 -5.37
N ARG A 285 26.40 -5.77 -6.40
CA ARG A 285 27.41 -6.81 -6.57
C ARG A 285 28.81 -6.23 -6.32
N PHE A 286 29.60 -6.92 -5.50
CA PHE A 286 31.01 -6.58 -5.25
C PHE A 286 31.79 -7.82 -4.85
N GLY A 287 33.12 -7.75 -5.05
CA GLY A 287 34.04 -8.78 -4.60
C GLY A 287 34.61 -8.45 -3.22
N ILE A 288 34.84 -9.49 -2.43
CA ILE A 288 35.58 -9.42 -1.16
C ILE A 288 36.84 -10.27 -1.33
N ALA A 289 38.00 -9.69 -0.97
CA ALA A 289 39.25 -10.42 -0.83
C ALA A 289 39.57 -10.54 0.66
N GLU A 290 39.79 -11.76 1.12
CA GLU A 290 40.24 -12.04 2.49
C GLU A 290 41.75 -12.33 2.46
N TYR A 291 42.51 -11.65 3.32
CA TYR A 291 43.93 -11.86 3.49
C TYR A 291 44.20 -12.28 4.92
N GLU A 292 45.06 -13.27 5.07
CA GLU A 292 45.51 -13.74 6.42
C GLU A 292 46.51 -12.77 7.06
N ASP A 293 47.20 -11.94 6.22
CA ASP A 293 48.17 -10.95 6.70
C ASP A 293 48.02 -9.63 5.89
N LEU A 294 47.80 -8.51 6.58
CA LEU A 294 47.67 -7.18 6.00
C LEU A 294 49.00 -6.60 5.48
N ASP A 295 50.14 -7.21 5.90
CA ASP A 295 51.47 -6.75 5.45
C ASP A 295 51.84 -7.24 4.04
N GLU A 296 50.98 -8.06 3.40
CA GLU A 296 51.14 -8.52 2.00
C GLU A 296 50.40 -7.64 0.96
N LEU A 297 49.77 -6.56 1.38
CA LEU A 297 49.10 -5.57 0.52
C LEU A 297 50.03 -4.39 0.23
#